data_78faaedcf5968a86b00d313d6d95716a
#
_entry.id   78faaedcf5968a86b00d313d6d95716a
#
_cell.length_a   1.000
_cell.length_b   1.000
_cell.length_c   1.000
_cell.angle_alpha   90.00
_cell.angle_beta   90.00
_cell.angle_gamma   90.00
#
_symmetry.space_group_name_H-M   'P 1'
#
loop_
_entity.id
_entity.type
_entity.pdbx_description
1 polymer ?
#
loop_
_entity_poly.entity_id
_entity_poly.type
_entity_poly.pdbx_seq_one_letter_code
_entity_poly.pdbx_strand_id
1 'polypeptide(L)'
;MDILILQASPRANGNTAWMAEEYRNAAEAAGHKVTMVNVSRKKIAGCLACEYCHDKGNGACIQKDDMQEIYPLMAKAEVLVLAAPIYYFTLCAQIQASIQRMYCVNAPAKVKKMALLMSSYSPGVYTGAMAEYHDICNYWHTEDSGIVTAKIDEQKTDETKQKIQAIVKNL
;
A
#
# COMPACT_ATOMS: atom_id res chain seq x y z
N MET A 1 -15.03 -1.77 8.28
CA MET A 1 -14.43 -2.18 6.99
C MET A 1 -13.24 -3.10 7.23
N ASP A 2 -12.95 -3.98 6.27
CA ASP A 2 -11.70 -4.76 6.23
C ASP A 2 -10.62 -3.93 5.53
N ILE A 3 -9.55 -3.59 6.26
CA ILE A 3 -8.44 -2.75 5.79
C ILE A 3 -7.19 -3.62 5.62
N LEU A 4 -6.54 -3.53 4.46
CA LEU A 4 -5.23 -4.13 4.22
C LEU A 4 -4.17 -3.03 4.14
N ILE A 5 -3.15 -3.12 4.96
CA ILE A 5 -1.98 -2.25 4.90
C ILE A 5 -0.81 -3.05 4.30
N LEU A 6 -0.31 -2.63 3.15
CA LEU A 6 0.96 -3.11 2.59
C LEU A 6 2.08 -2.16 3.03
N GLN A 7 2.87 -2.60 3.98
CA GLN A 7 3.95 -1.82 4.56
C GLN A 7 5.29 -2.31 4.01
N ALA A 8 6.12 -1.41 3.49
CA ALA A 8 7.37 -1.77 2.81
C ALA A 8 8.64 -1.20 3.47
N SER A 9 8.59 -0.82 4.74
CA SER A 9 9.82 -0.44 5.46
C SER A 9 10.65 -1.69 5.76
N PRO A 10 11.94 -1.73 5.35
CA PRO A 10 12.83 -2.82 5.74
C PRO A 10 13.25 -2.74 7.21
N ARG A 11 13.08 -1.56 7.84
CA ARG A 11 13.42 -1.31 9.24
C ARG A 11 12.20 -1.49 10.11
N ALA A 12 12.25 -2.38 11.10
CA ALA A 12 11.12 -2.64 12.02
C ALA A 12 10.63 -1.36 12.72
N ASN A 13 11.56 -0.51 13.16
CA ASN A 13 11.26 0.77 13.81
C ASN A 13 11.47 1.97 12.85
N GLY A 14 11.35 1.75 11.54
CA GLY A 14 11.49 2.79 10.53
C GLY A 14 10.30 3.76 10.55
N ASN A 15 10.48 4.92 9.92
CA ASN A 15 9.48 5.98 9.92
C ASN A 15 8.20 5.56 9.18
N THR A 16 8.33 4.91 8.03
CA THR A 16 7.17 4.35 7.31
C THR A 16 6.46 3.27 8.13
N ALA A 17 7.22 2.41 8.84
CA ALA A 17 6.61 1.39 9.70
C ALA A 17 5.81 2.05 10.84
N TRP A 18 6.34 3.10 11.45
CA TRP A 18 5.62 3.86 12.47
C TRP A 18 4.35 4.51 11.90
N MET A 19 4.40 5.13 10.71
CA MET A 19 3.22 5.71 10.07
C MET A 19 2.14 4.66 9.82
N ALA A 20 2.53 3.46 9.36
CA ALA A 20 1.61 2.35 9.16
C ALA A 20 0.98 1.85 10.46
N GLU A 21 1.75 1.81 11.55
CA GLU A 21 1.24 1.47 12.90
C GLU A 21 0.28 2.53 13.43
N GLU A 22 0.57 3.83 13.25
CA GLU A 22 -0.34 4.91 13.67
C GLU A 22 -1.67 4.85 12.88
N TYR A 23 -1.60 4.54 11.58
CA TYR A 23 -2.80 4.31 10.78
C TYR A 23 -3.60 3.11 11.29
N ARG A 24 -2.93 1.97 11.56
CA ARG A 24 -3.55 0.78 12.12
C ARG A 24 -4.27 1.09 13.42
N ASN A 25 -3.55 1.71 14.38
CA ASN A 25 -4.09 2.03 15.70
C ASN A 25 -5.32 2.95 15.60
N ALA A 26 -5.27 3.96 14.74
CA ALA A 26 -6.39 4.86 14.51
C ALA A 26 -7.61 4.14 13.89
N ALA A 27 -7.37 3.28 12.90
CA ALA A 27 -8.41 2.53 12.22
C ALA A 27 -9.06 1.49 13.15
N GLU A 28 -8.28 0.77 13.94
CA GLU A 28 -8.80 -0.20 14.94
C GLU A 28 -9.60 0.51 16.03
N ALA A 29 -9.14 1.69 16.49
CA ALA A 29 -9.89 2.52 17.45
C ALA A 29 -11.21 3.04 16.87
N ALA A 30 -11.31 3.20 15.55
CA ALA A 30 -12.55 3.54 14.83
C ALA A 30 -13.43 2.32 14.53
N GLY A 31 -13.06 1.11 15.00
CA GLY A 31 -13.85 -0.12 14.84
C GLY A 31 -13.62 -0.85 13.51
N HIS A 32 -12.58 -0.52 12.76
CA HIS A 32 -12.23 -1.25 11.54
C HIS A 32 -11.38 -2.48 11.86
N LYS A 33 -11.43 -3.49 10.99
CA LYS A 33 -10.57 -4.66 11.07
C LYS A 33 -9.35 -4.47 10.18
N VAL A 34 -8.16 -4.46 10.76
CA VAL A 34 -6.92 -4.18 10.04
C VAL A 34 -6.03 -5.42 9.93
N THR A 35 -5.58 -5.69 8.72
CA THR A 35 -4.51 -6.66 8.44
C THR A 35 -3.31 -5.90 7.87
N MET A 36 -2.14 -6.03 8.47
CA MET A 36 -0.92 -5.40 7.97
C MET A 36 0.09 -6.45 7.54
N VAL A 37 0.62 -6.30 6.32
CA VAL A 37 1.64 -7.17 5.74
C VAL A 37 2.89 -6.35 5.47
N ASN A 38 4.03 -6.79 6.03
CA ASN A 38 5.32 -6.20 5.71
C ASN A 38 5.88 -6.85 4.43
N VAL A 39 5.63 -6.22 3.28
CA VAL A 39 6.08 -6.72 1.97
C VAL A 39 7.59 -6.60 1.76
N SER A 40 8.30 -5.77 2.55
CA SER A 40 9.77 -5.69 2.47
C SER A 40 10.48 -6.98 2.89
N ARG A 41 9.78 -7.84 3.61
CA ARG A 41 10.28 -9.14 4.07
C ARG A 41 9.76 -10.32 3.25
N LYS A 42 8.98 -10.03 2.21
CA LYS A 42 8.39 -11.03 1.33
C LYS A 42 9.21 -11.18 0.04
N LYS A 43 9.27 -12.39 -0.46
CA LYS A 43 9.86 -12.69 -1.76
C LYS A 43 8.77 -12.57 -2.82
N ILE A 44 8.63 -11.38 -3.38
CA ILE A 44 7.63 -11.06 -4.42
C ILE A 44 8.39 -10.57 -5.65
N ALA A 45 8.33 -11.34 -6.72
CA ALA A 45 8.88 -10.94 -8.01
C ALA A 45 7.87 -10.07 -8.78
N GLY A 46 8.34 -9.20 -9.67
CA GLY A 46 7.49 -8.44 -10.58
C GLY A 46 6.69 -9.32 -11.53
N CYS A 47 5.71 -8.76 -12.21
CA CYS A 47 4.93 -9.47 -13.23
C CYS A 47 5.82 -9.86 -14.41
N LEU A 48 5.71 -11.10 -14.90
CA LEU A 48 6.45 -11.61 -16.06
C LEU A 48 5.76 -11.34 -17.40
N ALA A 49 4.57 -10.72 -17.39
CA ALA A 49 3.74 -10.52 -18.57
C ALA A 49 3.53 -11.80 -19.39
N CYS A 50 3.46 -12.95 -18.74
CA CYS A 50 3.38 -14.27 -19.40
C CYS A 50 1.95 -14.66 -19.80
N GLU A 51 0.96 -13.82 -19.50
CA GLU A 51 -0.48 -13.99 -19.80
C GLU A 51 -1.13 -15.26 -19.24
N TYR A 52 -0.40 -16.10 -18.51
CA TYR A 52 -0.93 -17.34 -17.95
C TYR A 52 -2.23 -17.13 -17.15
N CYS A 53 -2.28 -16.07 -16.35
CA CYS A 53 -3.44 -15.75 -15.51
C CYS A 53 -4.70 -15.41 -16.33
N HIS A 54 -4.55 -14.85 -17.53
CA HIS A 54 -5.67 -14.49 -18.42
C HIS A 54 -6.04 -15.60 -19.41
N ASP A 55 -5.21 -16.65 -19.52
CA ASP A 55 -5.49 -17.84 -20.35
C ASP A 55 -5.81 -19.05 -19.46
N LYS A 56 -4.80 -19.82 -19.07
CA LYS A 56 -4.96 -21.12 -18.36
C LYS A 56 -5.14 -20.97 -16.85
N GLY A 57 -4.75 -19.83 -16.30
CA GLY A 57 -4.69 -19.59 -14.85
C GLY A 57 -6.03 -19.17 -14.23
N ASN A 58 -7.06 -18.83 -15.03
CA ASN A 58 -8.35 -18.35 -14.53
C ASN A 58 -8.22 -17.29 -13.40
N GLY A 59 -7.40 -16.27 -13.61
CA GLY A 59 -7.12 -15.23 -12.64
C GLY A 59 -6.00 -15.57 -11.63
N ALA A 60 -5.46 -16.79 -11.65
CA ALA A 60 -4.37 -17.19 -10.77
C ALA A 60 -2.99 -16.98 -11.44
N CYS A 61 -2.06 -16.31 -10.73
CA CYS A 61 -0.70 -16.14 -11.21
C CYS A 61 0.09 -17.45 -11.18
N ILE A 62 0.91 -17.69 -12.23
CA ILE A 62 1.77 -18.87 -12.31
C ILE A 62 2.92 -18.84 -11.27
N GLN A 63 3.36 -17.65 -10.87
CA GLN A 63 4.47 -17.50 -9.92
C GLN A 63 4.04 -17.96 -8.51
N LYS A 64 4.82 -18.87 -7.91
CA LYS A 64 4.60 -19.45 -6.58
C LYS A 64 5.54 -18.81 -5.56
N ASP A 65 5.31 -17.53 -5.27
CA ASP A 65 6.05 -16.74 -4.30
C ASP A 65 5.12 -16.21 -3.20
N ASP A 66 5.63 -15.35 -2.31
CA ASP A 66 4.87 -14.86 -1.15
C ASP A 66 3.66 -13.98 -1.54
N MET A 67 3.50 -13.60 -2.81
CA MET A 67 2.29 -12.92 -3.26
C MET A 67 1.03 -13.81 -3.12
N GLN A 68 1.21 -15.14 -3.10
CA GLN A 68 0.10 -16.08 -2.88
C GLN A 68 -0.60 -15.87 -1.54
N GLU A 69 0.10 -15.38 -0.52
CA GLU A 69 -0.49 -15.05 0.79
C GLU A 69 -1.25 -13.72 0.75
N ILE A 70 -0.91 -12.81 -0.18
CA ILE A 70 -1.47 -11.47 -0.27
C ILE A 70 -2.75 -11.44 -1.11
N TYR A 71 -2.85 -12.26 -2.17
CA TYR A 71 -4.05 -12.30 -3.03
C TYR A 71 -5.36 -12.49 -2.24
N PRO A 72 -5.48 -13.45 -1.31
CA PRO A 72 -6.73 -13.61 -0.55
C PRO A 72 -7.01 -12.45 0.40
N LEU A 73 -5.99 -11.72 0.86
CA LEU A 73 -6.17 -10.50 1.67
C LEU A 73 -6.67 -9.35 0.81
N MET A 74 -6.08 -9.15 -0.37
CA MET A 74 -6.52 -8.15 -1.35
C MET A 74 -7.96 -8.39 -1.81
N ALA A 75 -8.34 -9.66 -2.02
CA ALA A 75 -9.71 -10.01 -2.43
C ALA A 75 -10.78 -9.70 -1.36
N LYS A 76 -10.39 -9.57 -0.10
CA LYS A 76 -11.29 -9.27 1.03
C LYS A 76 -11.31 -7.80 1.40
N ALA A 77 -10.20 -7.11 1.18
CA ALA A 77 -10.01 -5.72 1.60
C ALA A 77 -11.01 -4.78 0.93
N GLU A 78 -11.60 -3.89 1.71
CA GLU A 78 -12.43 -2.78 1.27
C GLU A 78 -11.61 -1.49 1.16
N VAL A 79 -10.54 -1.41 1.96
CA VAL A 79 -9.58 -0.31 1.94
C VAL A 79 -8.17 -0.87 1.77
N LEU A 80 -7.38 -0.28 0.86
CA LEU A 80 -5.97 -0.60 0.68
C LEU A 80 -5.11 0.60 1.08
N VAL A 81 -4.19 0.38 1.99
CA VAL A 81 -3.21 1.38 2.42
C VAL A 81 -1.82 0.97 1.94
N LEU A 82 -1.19 1.83 1.18
CA LEU A 82 0.19 1.67 0.77
C LEU A 82 1.09 2.51 1.69
N ALA A 83 2.03 1.87 2.38
CA ALA A 83 2.99 2.56 3.25
C ALA A 83 4.42 2.26 2.77
N ALA A 84 5.07 3.25 2.15
CA ALA A 84 6.34 3.08 1.45
C ALA A 84 7.36 4.16 1.78
N PRO A 85 8.63 3.80 1.98
CA PRO A 85 9.72 4.78 1.86
C PRO A 85 9.89 5.16 0.39
N ILE A 86 10.30 6.41 0.14
CA ILE A 86 10.59 6.89 -1.21
C ILE A 86 12.06 6.65 -1.52
N TYR A 87 12.31 5.98 -2.64
CA TYR A 87 13.63 5.81 -3.22
C TYR A 87 13.60 6.30 -4.68
N TYR A 88 14.50 7.23 -5.00
CA TYR A 88 14.58 7.81 -6.36
C TYR A 88 13.22 8.26 -6.91
N PHE A 89 12.48 9.03 -6.09
CA PHE A 89 11.20 9.69 -6.44
C PHE A 89 10.00 8.76 -6.69
N THR A 90 10.14 7.44 -6.45
CA THR A 90 9.07 6.44 -6.69
C THR A 90 8.75 5.67 -5.42
N LEU A 91 7.63 4.94 -5.45
CA LEU A 91 7.34 3.89 -4.46
C LEU A 91 8.45 2.82 -4.54
N CYS A 92 8.80 2.24 -3.39
CA CYS A 92 9.85 1.22 -3.36
C CYS A 92 9.45 -0.04 -4.15
N ALA A 93 10.45 -0.77 -4.64
CA ALA A 93 10.29 -1.92 -5.52
C ALA A 93 9.33 -2.99 -4.96
N GLN A 94 9.29 -3.19 -3.64
CA GLN A 94 8.42 -4.19 -2.99
C GLN A 94 6.93 -3.85 -3.13
N ILE A 95 6.56 -2.56 -2.99
CA ILE A 95 5.19 -2.10 -3.25
C ILE A 95 4.88 -2.23 -4.74
N GLN A 96 5.77 -1.77 -5.61
CA GLN A 96 5.57 -1.86 -7.06
C GLN A 96 5.38 -3.30 -7.53
N ALA A 97 6.21 -4.24 -7.04
CA ALA A 97 6.03 -5.65 -7.35
C ALA A 97 4.65 -6.16 -6.93
N SER A 98 4.20 -5.80 -5.73
CA SER A 98 2.88 -6.20 -5.23
C SER A 98 1.74 -5.65 -6.10
N ILE A 99 1.83 -4.38 -6.54
CA ILE A 99 0.86 -3.74 -7.43
C ILE A 99 0.88 -4.41 -8.81
N GLN A 100 2.05 -4.57 -9.44
CA GLN A 100 2.18 -5.21 -10.75
C GLN A 100 1.59 -6.63 -10.77
N ARG A 101 1.72 -7.35 -9.66
CA ARG A 101 1.17 -8.71 -9.53
C ARG A 101 -0.36 -8.74 -9.43
N MET A 102 -1.01 -7.60 -9.18
CA MET A 102 -2.48 -7.50 -9.27
C MET A 102 -3.00 -7.59 -10.71
N TYR A 103 -2.11 -7.49 -11.72
CA TYR A 103 -2.45 -7.72 -13.12
C TYR A 103 -3.25 -9.01 -13.35
N CYS A 104 -3.01 -10.06 -12.57
CA CYS A 104 -3.73 -11.33 -12.71
C CYS A 104 -5.24 -11.26 -12.44
N VAL A 105 -5.70 -10.22 -11.74
CA VAL A 105 -7.12 -9.96 -11.43
C VAL A 105 -7.57 -8.58 -11.91
N ASN A 106 -6.73 -7.85 -12.64
CA ASN A 106 -6.87 -6.48 -13.13
C ASN A 106 -6.97 -5.44 -12.00
N ALA A 107 -7.86 -5.63 -11.04
CA ALA A 107 -8.05 -4.77 -9.87
C ALA A 107 -8.58 -5.58 -8.69
N PRO A 108 -8.32 -5.16 -7.45
CA PRO A 108 -8.90 -5.79 -6.27
C PRO A 108 -10.40 -5.48 -6.19
N ALA A 109 -11.26 -6.47 -6.41
CA ALA A 109 -12.68 -6.29 -6.67
C ALA A 109 -13.48 -5.57 -5.55
N LYS A 110 -13.04 -5.66 -4.30
CA LYS A 110 -13.74 -5.06 -3.14
C LYS A 110 -13.12 -3.76 -2.66
N VAL A 111 -11.90 -3.42 -3.06
CA VAL A 111 -11.26 -2.17 -2.64
C VAL A 111 -12.01 -0.99 -3.25
N LYS A 112 -12.54 -0.14 -2.40
CA LYS A 112 -13.27 1.07 -2.77
C LYS A 112 -12.51 2.34 -2.42
N LYS A 113 -11.62 2.26 -1.43
CA LYS A 113 -10.83 3.37 -0.95
C LYS A 113 -9.36 3.00 -0.84
N MET A 114 -8.51 3.97 -1.12
CA MET A 114 -7.07 3.82 -0.95
C MET A 114 -6.49 4.96 -0.14
N ALA A 115 -5.38 4.71 0.55
CA ALA A 115 -4.59 5.74 1.22
C ALA A 115 -3.10 5.49 0.99
N LEU A 116 -2.30 6.58 1.00
CA LEU A 116 -0.87 6.51 0.76
C LEU A 116 -0.10 7.18 1.90
N LEU A 117 0.81 6.43 2.52
CA LEU A 117 1.71 6.91 3.57
C LEU A 117 3.15 6.83 3.05
N MET A 118 3.84 7.96 2.99
CA MET A 118 5.19 8.02 2.46
C MET A 118 6.17 8.71 3.40
N SER A 119 7.35 8.13 3.53
CA SER A 119 8.45 8.80 4.23
C SER A 119 9.69 8.94 3.36
N SER A 120 10.45 10.01 3.57
CA SER A 120 11.70 10.27 2.85
C SER A 120 12.73 10.94 3.76
N TYR A 121 13.97 11.00 3.30
CA TYR A 121 15.00 11.84 3.90
C TYR A 121 14.85 13.30 3.46
N SER A 122 14.64 13.52 2.16
CA SER A 122 14.63 14.86 1.53
C SER A 122 13.19 15.35 1.28
N PRO A 123 12.96 16.66 1.29
CA PRO A 123 11.70 17.24 0.83
C PRO A 123 11.58 17.19 -0.70
N GLY A 124 10.34 17.34 -1.21
CA GLY A 124 10.08 17.52 -2.66
C GLY A 124 10.26 16.29 -3.54
N VAL A 125 10.33 15.09 -2.95
CA VAL A 125 10.63 13.83 -3.67
C VAL A 125 9.40 12.95 -3.93
N TYR A 126 8.19 13.44 -3.67
CA TYR A 126 6.98 12.62 -3.66
C TYR A 126 6.17 12.64 -4.95
N THR A 127 6.43 13.60 -5.85
CA THR A 127 5.56 13.87 -7.02
C THR A 127 5.36 12.64 -7.90
N GLY A 128 6.43 11.90 -8.22
CA GLY A 128 6.32 10.69 -9.05
C GLY A 128 5.49 9.60 -8.39
N ALA A 129 5.74 9.34 -7.10
CA ALA A 129 4.98 8.34 -6.34
C ALA A 129 3.51 8.73 -6.14
N MET A 130 3.20 10.02 -6.00
CA MET A 130 1.82 10.51 -5.91
C MET A 130 1.10 10.37 -7.25
N ALA A 131 1.78 10.67 -8.37
CA ALA A 131 1.21 10.49 -9.70
C ALA A 131 0.90 9.01 -9.97
N GLU A 132 1.85 8.11 -9.70
CA GLU A 132 1.66 6.65 -9.79
C GLU A 132 0.43 6.20 -8.96
N TYR A 133 0.33 6.66 -7.72
CA TYR A 133 -0.79 6.32 -6.84
C TYR A 133 -2.14 6.80 -7.39
N HIS A 134 -2.23 8.05 -7.86
CA HIS A 134 -3.46 8.58 -8.41
C HIS A 134 -3.88 7.85 -9.70
N ASP A 135 -2.92 7.49 -10.57
CA ASP A 135 -3.21 6.70 -11.77
C ASP A 135 -3.74 5.30 -11.42
N ILE A 136 -3.19 4.67 -10.36
CA ILE A 136 -3.71 3.40 -9.84
C ILE A 136 -5.13 3.57 -9.29
N CYS A 137 -5.40 4.60 -8.49
CA CYS A 137 -6.73 4.88 -7.97
C CYS A 137 -7.74 5.05 -9.11
N ASN A 138 -7.38 5.82 -10.14
CA ASN A 138 -8.21 6.05 -11.32
C ASN A 138 -8.48 4.74 -12.08
N TYR A 139 -7.44 3.94 -12.33
CA TYR A 139 -7.56 2.68 -13.06
C TYR A 139 -8.37 1.63 -12.29
N TRP A 140 -8.22 1.56 -10.96
CA TRP A 140 -8.97 0.62 -10.12
C TRP A 140 -10.34 1.17 -9.70
N HIS A 141 -10.70 2.39 -10.10
CA HIS A 141 -11.94 3.07 -9.72
C HIS A 141 -12.14 3.14 -8.20
N THR A 142 -11.07 3.51 -7.49
CA THR A 142 -11.07 3.67 -6.04
C THR A 142 -11.01 5.14 -5.65
N GLU A 143 -11.61 5.47 -4.50
CA GLU A 143 -11.56 6.81 -3.92
C GLU A 143 -10.23 7.00 -3.17
N ASP A 144 -9.56 8.13 -3.37
CA ASP A 144 -8.41 8.55 -2.56
C ASP A 144 -8.89 9.07 -1.19
N SER A 145 -8.63 8.32 -0.12
CA SER A 145 -8.95 8.74 1.26
C SER A 145 -7.92 9.73 1.82
N GLY A 146 -6.77 9.85 1.18
CA GLY A 146 -5.75 10.82 1.53
C GLY A 146 -4.31 10.30 1.46
N ILE A 147 -3.40 11.26 1.35
CA ILE A 147 -1.96 11.04 1.28
C ILE A 147 -1.30 11.73 2.45
N VAL A 148 -0.43 11.01 3.19
CA VAL A 148 0.44 11.61 4.21
C VAL A 148 1.89 11.40 3.84
N THR A 149 2.64 12.50 3.75
CA THR A 149 4.08 12.51 3.55
C THR A 149 4.78 12.98 4.82
N ALA A 150 5.95 12.44 5.13
CA ALA A 150 6.78 12.88 6.23
C ALA A 150 8.26 12.82 5.85
N LYS A 151 8.92 13.97 5.72
CA LYS A 151 10.38 14.04 5.59
C LYS A 151 11.04 13.86 6.97
N ILE A 152 12.37 13.77 7.02
CA ILE A 152 13.12 13.37 8.21
C ILE A 152 12.75 14.11 9.51
N ASP A 153 12.48 15.41 9.44
CA ASP A 153 12.16 16.24 10.60
C ASP A 153 10.68 16.15 11.03
N GLU A 154 9.82 15.64 10.14
CA GLU A 154 8.38 15.53 10.33
C GLU A 154 7.96 14.13 10.80
N GLN A 155 8.89 13.19 10.74
CA GLN A 155 8.65 11.80 11.06
C GLN A 155 8.47 11.61 12.57
N LYS A 156 7.48 10.79 12.94
CA LYS A 156 7.15 10.47 14.35
C LYS A 156 6.75 11.69 15.20
N THR A 157 6.17 12.71 14.56
CA THR A 157 5.64 13.89 15.25
C THR A 157 4.14 13.75 15.49
N ASP A 158 3.62 14.50 16.47
CA ASP A 158 2.19 14.58 16.73
C ASP A 158 1.42 15.16 15.54
N GLU A 159 2.02 16.09 14.81
CA GLU A 159 1.43 16.65 13.57
C GLU A 159 1.21 15.56 12.51
N THR A 160 2.23 14.75 12.25
CA THR A 160 2.11 13.63 11.29
C THR A 160 1.09 12.60 11.77
N LYS A 161 1.04 12.32 13.07
CA LYS A 161 0.02 11.45 13.66
C LYS A 161 -1.39 12.00 13.45
N GLN A 162 -1.61 13.30 13.67
CA GLN A 162 -2.91 13.96 13.42
C GLN A 162 -3.33 13.90 11.96
N LYS A 163 -2.39 14.10 11.01
CA LYS A 163 -2.65 13.93 9.57
C LYS A 163 -3.11 12.51 9.24
N ILE A 164 -2.46 11.50 9.81
CA ILE A 164 -2.85 10.08 9.63
C ILE A 164 -4.24 9.82 10.21
N GLN A 165 -4.52 10.32 11.42
CA GLN A 165 -5.84 10.19 12.03
C GLN A 165 -6.94 10.88 11.22
N ALA A 166 -6.62 12.01 10.57
CA ALA A 166 -7.57 12.72 9.73
C ALA A 166 -8.00 11.90 8.50
N ILE A 167 -7.06 11.22 7.83
CA ILE A 167 -7.43 10.37 6.68
C ILE A 167 -8.21 9.11 7.09
N VAL A 168 -8.01 8.59 8.29
CA VAL A 168 -8.83 7.48 8.80
C VAL A 168 -10.28 7.91 9.02
N LYS A 169 -10.53 9.16 9.41
CA LYS A 169 -11.89 9.70 9.58
C LYS A 169 -12.66 9.83 8.26
N ASN A 170 -11.97 9.79 7.11
CA ASN A 170 -12.59 9.85 5.78
C ASN A 170 -13.01 8.46 5.26
N LEU A 171 -12.81 7.40 6.06
CA LEU A 171 -13.26 6.06 5.74
C LEU A 171 -14.74 5.89 6.06
#